data_995f34ecd31ac8513fdb16ba1704bf27
#
_entry.id   995f34ecd31ac8513fdb16ba1704bf27
#
_cell.length_a   1.000
_cell.length_b   1.000
_cell.length_c   1.000
_cell.angle_alpha   90.00
_cell.angle_beta   90.00
_cell.angle_gamma   90.00
#
_symmetry.space_group_name_H-M   'P 1'
#
loop_
_entity.id
_entity.type
_entity.pdbx_description
1 polymer ?
#
loop_
_entity_poly.entity_id
_entity_poly.type
_entity_poly.pdbx_seq_one_letter_code
_entity_poly.pdbx_strand_id
1 'polypeptide(L)'
;LRYLQKHYWKTKYSFNFPRMRPSENGGFQPNVVMSDRELAQVTFATRIFDHDVDISYSTRESASFRDNMARLGVTTMSAESKTEPGGYYSYPQTLEQFHVSDERTAKEVTLALKNLGIEPVWKDWDQSFDAVNCQEHAATTTV
;
A
#
# COMPACT_ATOMS: atom_id res chain seq x y z
N LEU A 1 -0.30 16.45 6.17
CA LEU A 1 0.97 16.14 5.53
C LEU A 1 1.95 17.32 5.63
N ARG A 2 1.69 18.50 5.05
CA ARG A 2 2.62 19.65 5.03
C ARG A 2 3.18 20.04 6.42
N TYR A 3 2.35 20.00 7.47
CA TYR A 3 2.81 20.23 8.82
C TYR A 3 3.87 19.18 9.25
N LEU A 4 3.59 17.91 9.00
CA LEU A 4 4.49 16.81 9.36
C LEU A 4 5.81 16.88 8.56
N GLN A 5 5.75 17.13 7.26
CA GLN A 5 6.93 17.28 6.41
C GLN A 5 7.82 18.45 6.88
N LYS A 6 7.22 19.56 7.31
CA LYS A 6 7.96 20.72 7.82
C LYS A 6 8.70 20.40 9.12
N HIS A 7 8.08 19.64 10.03
CA HIS A 7 8.64 19.37 11.36
C HIS A 7 9.49 18.11 11.41
N TYR A 8 9.19 17.13 10.55
CA TYR A 8 9.83 15.81 10.48
C TYR A 8 10.33 15.53 9.07
N TRP A 9 11.16 16.41 8.56
CA TRP A 9 11.61 16.41 7.16
C TRP A 9 12.44 15.19 6.74
N LYS A 10 13.02 14.46 7.71
CA LYS A 10 13.75 13.20 7.47
C LYS A 10 12.82 11.97 7.37
N THR A 11 11.51 12.13 7.58
CA THR A 11 10.54 11.04 7.59
C THR A 11 9.93 10.87 6.21
N LYS A 12 9.86 9.65 5.71
CA LYS A 12 9.03 9.29 4.57
C LYS A 12 7.58 9.11 5.00
N TYR A 13 6.67 9.55 4.16
CA TYR A 13 5.24 9.47 4.41
C TYR A 13 4.57 8.61 3.35
N SER A 14 3.65 7.77 3.79
CA SER A 14 2.85 6.93 2.91
C SER A 14 1.37 7.13 3.20
N PHE A 15 0.56 7.25 2.16
CA PHE A 15 -0.89 7.24 2.24
C PHE A 15 -1.44 5.86 1.87
N ASN A 16 -2.45 5.45 2.63
CA ASN A 16 -3.33 4.36 2.26
C ASN A 16 -4.77 4.86 2.36
N PHE A 17 -5.59 4.59 1.34
CA PHE A 17 -6.99 5.00 1.28
C PHE A 17 -7.92 3.78 1.35
N PRO A 18 -8.08 3.16 2.54
CA PRO A 18 -8.95 1.99 2.67
C PRO A 18 -10.40 2.41 2.49
N ARG A 19 -11.07 1.85 1.49
CA ARG A 19 -12.51 2.07 1.29
C ARG A 19 -13.31 1.29 2.34
N MET A 20 -14.33 1.93 2.88
CA MET A 20 -15.30 1.22 3.72
C MET A 20 -16.18 0.35 2.85
N ARG A 21 -16.35 -0.89 3.24
CA ARG A 21 -17.22 -1.85 2.60
C ARG A 21 -18.25 -2.37 3.61
N PRO A 22 -19.44 -2.79 3.15
CA PRO A 22 -20.41 -3.45 4.04
C PRO A 22 -19.76 -4.65 4.75
N SER A 23 -20.10 -4.85 6.02
CA SER A 23 -19.69 -6.05 6.74
C SER A 23 -20.57 -7.23 6.35
N GLU A 24 -19.96 -8.36 6.03
CA GLU A 24 -20.69 -9.61 5.72
C GLU A 24 -21.49 -10.12 6.90
N ASN A 25 -21.06 -9.81 8.12
CA ASN A 25 -21.73 -10.22 9.37
C ASN A 25 -22.82 -9.24 9.84
N GLY A 26 -23.30 -8.34 8.97
CA GLY A 26 -24.56 -7.61 9.16
C GLY A 26 -24.54 -6.44 10.14
N GLY A 27 -23.38 -6.00 10.65
CA GLY A 27 -23.34 -4.95 11.68
C GLY A 27 -23.24 -3.52 11.15
N PHE A 28 -22.39 -3.27 10.17
CA PHE A 28 -22.10 -1.92 9.70
C PHE A 28 -22.40 -1.76 8.22
N GLN A 29 -23.18 -0.72 7.91
CA GLN A 29 -23.46 -0.30 6.53
C GLN A 29 -22.87 1.11 6.35
N PRO A 30 -21.91 1.32 5.44
CA PRO A 30 -21.39 2.66 5.18
C PRO A 30 -22.45 3.53 4.50
N ASN A 31 -22.57 4.78 4.93
CA ASN A 31 -23.48 5.74 4.31
C ASN A 31 -23.09 6.07 2.86
N VAL A 32 -21.81 5.95 2.54
CA VAL A 32 -21.26 6.20 1.21
C VAL A 32 -20.27 5.08 0.88
N VAL A 33 -20.43 4.50 -0.30
CA VAL A 33 -19.49 3.52 -0.86
C VAL A 33 -18.71 4.21 -1.98
N MET A 34 -17.42 4.40 -1.74
CA MET A 34 -16.52 5.01 -2.73
C MET A 34 -16.30 4.08 -3.92
N SER A 35 -16.55 4.56 -5.12
CA SER A 35 -16.31 3.85 -6.38
C SER A 35 -14.81 3.81 -6.74
N ASP A 36 -14.43 2.95 -7.69
CA ASP A 36 -13.06 2.90 -8.23
C ASP A 36 -12.63 4.23 -8.84
N ARG A 37 -13.56 4.91 -9.52
CA ARG A 37 -13.31 6.23 -10.11
C ARG A 37 -12.99 7.28 -9.04
N GLU A 38 -13.73 7.31 -7.95
CA GLU A 38 -13.53 8.26 -6.86
C GLU A 38 -12.21 7.97 -6.13
N LEU A 39 -11.87 6.70 -5.90
CA LEU A 39 -10.58 6.34 -5.31
C LEU A 39 -9.42 6.73 -6.24
N ALA A 40 -9.55 6.53 -7.55
CA ALA A 40 -8.57 6.99 -8.51
C ALA A 40 -8.42 8.53 -8.48
N GLN A 41 -9.53 9.27 -8.40
CA GLN A 41 -9.50 10.74 -8.28
C GLN A 41 -8.77 11.21 -7.03
N VAL A 42 -9.01 10.58 -5.87
CA VAL A 42 -8.29 10.90 -4.62
C VAL A 42 -6.80 10.61 -4.77
N THR A 43 -6.44 9.49 -5.39
CA THR A 43 -5.05 9.13 -5.65
C THR A 43 -4.36 10.16 -6.55
N PHE A 44 -5.00 10.56 -7.64
CA PHE A 44 -4.43 11.57 -8.55
C PHE A 44 -4.34 12.96 -7.89
N ALA A 45 -5.36 13.36 -7.13
CA ALA A 45 -5.32 14.60 -6.36
C ALA A 45 -4.17 14.60 -5.36
N THR A 46 -3.93 13.49 -4.68
CA THR A 46 -2.81 13.33 -3.75
C THR A 46 -1.49 13.42 -4.46
N ARG A 47 -1.34 12.79 -5.63
CA ARG A 47 -0.12 12.81 -6.43
C ARG A 47 0.19 14.20 -6.99
N ILE A 48 -0.84 14.97 -7.36
CA ILE A 48 -0.70 16.38 -7.78
C ILE A 48 -0.31 17.25 -6.59
N PHE A 49 -0.90 17.01 -5.42
CA PHE A 49 -0.60 17.75 -4.20
C PHE A 49 0.82 17.50 -3.69
N ASP A 50 1.29 16.27 -3.78
CA ASP A 50 2.63 15.86 -3.33
C ASP A 50 3.14 14.67 -4.17
N HIS A 51 4.15 14.95 -4.99
CA HIS A 51 4.69 13.95 -5.91
C HIS A 51 5.61 12.93 -5.22
N ASP A 52 6.17 13.26 -4.06
CA ASP A 52 7.13 12.40 -3.35
C ASP A 52 6.49 11.46 -2.33
N VAL A 53 5.23 11.71 -1.97
CA VAL A 53 4.57 10.86 -0.99
C VAL A 53 4.31 9.46 -1.53
N ASP A 54 4.55 8.43 -0.74
CA ASP A 54 4.18 7.08 -1.11
C ASP A 54 2.67 6.87 -1.06
N ILE A 55 2.13 6.13 -2.01
CA ILE A 55 0.72 5.72 -2.03
C ILE A 55 0.65 4.21 -2.08
N SER A 56 0.06 3.63 -1.05
CA SER A 56 -0.05 2.18 -0.87
C SER A 56 -1.46 1.67 -1.15
N TYR A 57 -1.57 0.59 -1.91
CA TYR A 57 -2.83 -0.13 -2.09
C TYR A 57 -2.78 -1.52 -1.46
N SER A 58 -3.81 -1.84 -0.69
CA SER A 58 -3.94 -3.12 -0.04
C SER A 58 -4.70 -4.14 -0.90
N THR A 59 -4.69 -5.39 -0.46
CA THR A 59 -5.43 -6.50 -1.07
C THR A 59 -6.96 -6.38 -0.96
N ARG A 60 -7.47 -5.32 -0.30
CA ARG A 60 -8.91 -5.00 -0.28
C ARG A 60 -9.43 -4.58 -1.65
N GLU A 61 -8.56 -4.04 -2.49
CA GLU A 61 -8.90 -3.62 -3.83
C GLU A 61 -8.78 -4.77 -4.83
N SER A 62 -9.64 -4.78 -5.86
CA SER A 62 -9.63 -5.83 -6.86
C SER A 62 -8.31 -5.89 -7.64
N ALA A 63 -7.92 -7.07 -8.08
CA ALA A 63 -6.72 -7.30 -8.86
C ALA A 63 -6.63 -6.37 -10.09
N SER A 64 -7.72 -6.27 -10.86
CA SER A 64 -7.79 -5.43 -12.06
C SER A 64 -7.61 -3.95 -11.76
N PHE A 65 -8.23 -3.45 -10.68
CA PHE A 65 -8.09 -2.06 -10.28
C PHE A 65 -6.66 -1.76 -9.83
N ARG A 66 -6.06 -2.64 -9.03
CA ARG A 66 -4.68 -2.50 -8.56
C ARG A 66 -3.68 -2.50 -9.71
N ASP A 67 -3.84 -3.42 -10.66
CA ASP A 67 -2.96 -3.51 -11.84
C ASP A 67 -3.03 -2.24 -12.69
N ASN A 68 -4.21 -1.68 -12.89
CA ASN A 68 -4.37 -0.41 -13.60
C ASN A 68 -3.72 0.76 -12.83
N MET A 69 -3.92 0.83 -11.51
CA MET A 69 -3.40 1.91 -10.68
C MET A 69 -1.90 1.84 -10.45
N ALA A 70 -1.26 0.68 -10.61
CA ALA A 70 0.19 0.51 -10.55
C ALA A 70 0.93 1.40 -11.56
N ARG A 71 0.31 1.67 -12.72
CA ARG A 71 0.86 2.55 -13.76
C ARG A 71 0.50 4.01 -13.59
N LEU A 72 -0.38 4.34 -12.65
CA LEU A 72 -1.06 5.64 -12.56
C LEU A 72 -0.79 6.39 -11.26
N GLY A 73 0.18 5.96 -10.44
CA GLY A 73 0.59 6.73 -9.28
C GLY A 73 0.63 6.00 -7.96
N VAL A 74 0.31 4.71 -7.92
CA VAL A 74 0.56 3.85 -6.75
C VAL A 74 2.03 3.47 -6.72
N THR A 75 2.65 3.53 -5.55
CA THR A 75 4.08 3.22 -5.37
C THR A 75 4.29 1.91 -4.64
N THR A 76 3.34 1.50 -3.81
CA THR A 76 3.48 0.30 -2.97
C THR A 76 2.20 -0.53 -3.00
N MET A 77 2.34 -1.84 -3.01
CA MET A 77 1.20 -2.77 -2.95
C MET A 77 1.50 -3.90 -1.97
N SER A 78 0.50 -4.26 -1.16
CA SER A 78 0.56 -5.51 -0.40
C SER A 78 0.12 -6.69 -1.26
N ALA A 79 0.60 -7.88 -0.94
CA ALA A 79 0.16 -9.12 -1.56
C ALA A 79 0.02 -10.20 -0.49
N GLU A 80 -0.80 -11.21 -0.78
CA GLU A 80 -0.95 -12.41 0.06
C GLU A 80 -1.34 -12.09 1.52
N SER A 81 -2.12 -11.01 1.73
CA SER A 81 -2.53 -10.60 3.08
C SER A 81 -3.54 -11.57 3.66
N LYS A 82 -3.34 -11.95 4.91
CA LYS A 82 -4.25 -12.76 5.72
C LYS A 82 -4.84 -11.90 6.83
N THR A 83 -6.15 -11.87 6.94
CA THR A 83 -6.86 -10.96 7.86
C THR A 83 -7.54 -11.69 9.01
N GLU A 84 -7.59 -13.00 8.95
CA GLU A 84 -8.06 -13.88 10.02
C GLU A 84 -7.02 -14.04 11.13
N PRO A 85 -7.42 -14.20 12.38
CA PRO A 85 -6.50 -14.47 13.49
C PRO A 85 -5.68 -15.75 13.24
N GLY A 86 -4.36 -15.63 13.26
CA GLY A 86 -3.47 -16.77 12.99
C GLY A 86 -3.36 -17.17 11.52
N GLY A 87 -3.90 -16.39 10.58
CA GLY A 87 -3.97 -16.70 9.16
C GLY A 87 -2.66 -16.99 8.47
N TYR A 88 -1.55 -16.50 8.98
CA TYR A 88 -0.20 -16.83 8.49
C TYR A 88 0.38 -18.13 9.07
N TYR A 89 -0.20 -18.68 10.12
CA TYR A 89 0.27 -19.90 10.78
C TYR A 89 -0.68 -21.08 10.60
N SER A 90 -1.97 -20.84 10.78
CA SER A 90 -3.03 -21.83 10.57
C SER A 90 -4.05 -21.21 9.64
N TYR A 91 -4.74 -22.01 8.81
CA TYR A 91 -5.75 -21.54 7.88
C TYR A 91 -7.18 -21.69 8.45
N PRO A 92 -7.56 -21.00 9.56
CA PRO A 92 -8.93 -21.00 9.99
C PRO A 92 -9.71 -20.09 9.05
N GLN A 93 -10.56 -20.66 8.21
CA GLN A 93 -11.43 -19.91 7.28
C GLN A 93 -12.57 -19.17 8.00
N THR A 94 -12.46 -18.95 9.28
CA THR A 94 -13.49 -18.31 10.10
C THR A 94 -12.95 -17.05 10.75
N LEU A 95 -13.70 -15.95 10.66
CA LEU A 95 -13.42 -14.67 11.32
C LEU A 95 -12.47 -13.72 10.53
N GLU A 96 -12.59 -13.64 9.23
CA GLU A 96 -11.96 -12.56 8.48
C GLU A 96 -12.39 -11.18 9.02
N GLN A 97 -11.42 -10.33 9.35
CA GLN A 97 -11.71 -8.96 9.82
C GLN A 97 -12.30 -8.10 8.71
N PHE A 98 -11.91 -8.37 7.46
CA PHE A 98 -12.44 -7.72 6.27
C PHE A 98 -12.14 -8.57 5.03
N HIS A 99 -13.00 -8.44 4.05
CA HIS A 99 -12.88 -9.15 2.79
C HIS A 99 -11.60 -8.77 2.02
N VAL A 100 -10.84 -9.77 1.61
CA VAL A 100 -9.70 -9.67 0.72
C VAL A 100 -10.20 -9.88 -0.71
N SER A 101 -10.12 -8.84 -1.55
CA SER A 101 -10.58 -8.92 -2.95
C SER A 101 -9.52 -9.43 -3.91
N ASP A 102 -8.25 -9.25 -3.58
CA ASP A 102 -7.12 -9.75 -4.37
C ASP A 102 -6.38 -10.81 -3.56
N GLU A 103 -6.69 -12.06 -3.84
CA GLU A 103 -6.12 -13.24 -3.17
C GLU A 103 -4.82 -13.73 -3.82
N ARG A 104 -4.34 -13.04 -4.85
CA ARG A 104 -3.12 -13.44 -5.56
C ARG A 104 -1.93 -13.52 -4.62
N THR A 105 -1.12 -14.55 -4.83
CA THR A 105 0.18 -14.71 -4.18
C THR A 105 1.13 -13.57 -4.56
N ALA A 106 2.15 -13.36 -3.75
CA ALA A 106 3.19 -12.37 -4.04
C ALA A 106 3.88 -12.64 -5.40
N LYS A 107 4.02 -13.90 -5.79
CA LYS A 107 4.57 -14.30 -7.10
C LYS A 107 3.66 -13.89 -8.25
N GLU A 108 2.35 -14.10 -8.13
CA GLU A 108 1.37 -13.74 -9.15
C GLU A 108 1.26 -12.22 -9.33
N VAL A 109 1.27 -11.45 -8.23
CA VAL A 109 1.30 -9.98 -8.29
C VAL A 109 2.61 -9.51 -8.94
N THR A 110 3.75 -10.09 -8.57
CA THR A 110 5.04 -9.80 -9.20
C THR A 110 5.01 -10.05 -10.71
N LEU A 111 4.45 -11.17 -11.14
CA LEU A 111 4.33 -11.52 -12.57
C LEU A 111 3.41 -10.54 -13.30
N ALA A 112 2.27 -10.18 -12.69
CA ALA A 112 1.33 -9.22 -13.26
C ALA A 112 2.00 -7.85 -13.47
N LEU A 113 2.74 -7.34 -12.48
CA LEU A 113 3.47 -6.08 -12.58
C LEU A 113 4.56 -6.13 -13.67
N LYS A 114 5.32 -7.22 -13.76
CA LYS A 114 6.32 -7.42 -14.83
C LYS A 114 5.69 -7.41 -16.22
N ASN A 115 4.54 -8.05 -16.40
CA ASN A 115 3.79 -8.05 -17.67
C ASN A 115 3.31 -6.64 -18.05
N LEU A 116 3.13 -5.75 -17.07
CA LEU A 116 2.82 -4.34 -17.29
C LEU A 116 4.07 -3.48 -17.55
N GLY A 117 5.27 -4.08 -17.57
CA GLY A 117 6.53 -3.38 -17.75
C GLY A 117 7.03 -2.66 -16.48
N ILE A 118 6.53 -3.06 -15.32
CA ILE A 118 6.94 -2.52 -14.02
C ILE A 118 7.85 -3.55 -13.35
N GLU A 119 9.00 -3.11 -12.87
CA GLU A 119 9.88 -3.93 -12.04
C GLU A 119 9.50 -3.78 -10.57
N PRO A 120 8.90 -4.83 -9.94
CA PRO A 120 8.56 -4.77 -8.52
C PRO A 120 9.81 -4.96 -7.65
N VAL A 121 10.00 -4.09 -6.69
CA VAL A 121 11.06 -4.15 -5.67
C VAL A 121 10.42 -4.53 -4.34
N TRP A 122 11.03 -5.47 -3.63
CA TRP A 122 10.61 -5.81 -2.28
C TRP A 122 10.93 -4.65 -1.35
N LYS A 123 10.00 -4.29 -0.47
CA LYS A 123 10.12 -3.10 0.37
C LYS A 123 11.38 -3.11 1.24
N ASP A 124 11.78 -4.27 1.74
CA ASP A 124 12.97 -4.42 2.60
C ASP A 124 14.30 -4.22 1.82
N TRP A 125 14.23 -4.17 0.49
CA TRP A 125 15.37 -3.97 -0.42
C TRP A 125 15.30 -2.61 -1.11
N ASP A 126 14.44 -1.72 -0.65
CA ASP A 126 14.34 -0.35 -1.18
C ASP A 126 15.59 0.44 -0.74
N GLN A 127 16.39 0.85 -1.71
CA GLN A 127 17.63 1.61 -1.49
C GLN A 127 17.44 2.91 -0.68
N SER A 128 16.22 3.41 -0.61
CA SER A 128 15.90 4.57 0.22
C SER A 128 16.09 4.33 1.72
N PHE A 129 16.07 3.06 2.16
CA PHE A 129 16.37 2.70 3.54
C PHE A 129 17.89 2.62 3.79
N ASP A 130 18.69 2.31 2.76
CA ASP A 130 20.15 2.23 2.87
C ASP A 130 20.81 3.62 2.95
N ALA A 131 20.23 4.62 2.30
CA ALA A 131 20.76 5.98 2.28
C ALA A 131 20.79 6.67 3.67
N VAL A 132 19.91 6.25 4.59
CA VAL A 132 19.85 6.77 5.96
C VAL A 132 21.03 6.23 6.78
N ASN A 133 21.43 4.97 6.58
CA ASN A 133 22.53 4.34 7.32
C ASN A 133 23.93 4.87 6.90
N CYS A 134 24.10 5.29 5.65
CA CYS A 134 25.36 5.84 5.19
C CYS A 134 25.71 7.21 5.81
N GLN A 135 24.72 8.00 6.22
CA GLN A 135 24.98 9.32 6.83
C GLN A 135 25.30 9.23 8.33
N GLU A 136 24.84 8.23 9.04
CA GLU A 136 25.17 8.04 10.45
C GLU A 136 26.61 7.51 10.66
N HIS A 137 27.11 6.69 9.74
CA HIS A 137 28.49 6.20 9.82
C HIS A 137 29.54 7.25 9.43
N ALA A 138 29.20 8.21 8.58
CA ALA A 138 30.14 9.31 8.25
C ALA A 138 30.32 10.34 9.39
N ALA A 139 29.31 10.47 10.26
CA ALA A 139 29.39 11.40 11.40
C ALA A 139 30.16 10.86 12.61
N THR A 140 30.44 9.55 12.66
CA THR A 140 31.11 8.92 13.82
C THR A 140 32.60 8.71 13.62
N THR A 141 33.15 9.04 12.44
CA THR A 141 34.59 8.81 12.14
C THR A 141 35.44 10.10 12.18
N THR A 142 34.94 11.17 12.79
CA THR A 142 35.72 12.40 13.00
C THR A 142 35.83 12.70 14.49
N VAL A 143 36.68 11.95 15.17
CA VAL A 143 37.32 12.32 16.46
C VAL A 143 38.79 11.98 16.33
#